data_f4a8955b4255f1d187c50cbc6c174406
#
_entry.id   f4a8955b4255f1d187c50cbc6c174406
#
_cell.length_a   1.000
_cell.length_b   1.000
_cell.length_c   1.000
_cell.angle_alpha   90.00
_cell.angle_beta   90.00
_cell.angle_gamma   90.00
#
_symmetry.space_group_name_H-M   'P 1'
#
loop_
_entity.id
_entity.type
_entity.pdbx_description
1 polymer ?
#
loop_
_entity_poly.entity_id
_entity_poly.type
_entity_poly.pdbx_seq_one_letter_code
_entity_poly.pdbx_strand_id
1 'polypeptide(L)'
;MAGYVAEKTALGTTGSGVGGGPGSDFYHAMTIASRMVWSLGMGPSGLVGDFDALKDNNGRHNISEKTKEILDNDVQNILQSCLKDTTEILSQQKKVLEYFAQELLSKGDLEYDEIKSIFQKFDLKPAAQIETS
;
A
#
# COMPACT_ATOMS: atom_id res chain seq x y z
N MET A 1 -2.53 -1.51 -1.75
CA MET A 1 -1.78 -2.80 -1.72
C MET A 1 -2.38 -3.85 -0.80
N ALA A 2 -3.09 -3.45 0.25
CA ALA A 2 -3.76 -4.41 1.14
C ALA A 2 -4.78 -5.29 0.41
N GLY A 3 -5.57 -4.72 -0.52
CA GLY A 3 -6.51 -5.48 -1.34
C GLY A 3 -5.86 -6.56 -2.17
N TYR A 4 -4.72 -6.25 -2.79
CA TYR A 4 -3.94 -7.21 -3.55
C TYR A 4 -3.48 -8.39 -2.70
N VAL A 5 -2.88 -8.09 -1.55
CA VAL A 5 -2.38 -9.14 -0.66
C VAL A 5 -3.52 -9.97 -0.08
N ALA A 6 -4.64 -9.33 0.28
CA ALA A 6 -5.81 -10.03 0.80
C ALA A 6 -6.40 -11.00 -0.23
N GLU A 7 -6.56 -10.57 -1.49
CA GLU A 7 -7.03 -11.44 -2.56
C GLU A 7 -6.08 -12.61 -2.79
N LYS A 8 -4.78 -12.35 -2.87
CA LYS A 8 -3.78 -13.37 -3.08
C LYS A 8 -3.73 -14.38 -1.93
N THR A 9 -3.87 -13.90 -0.70
CA THR A 9 -3.85 -14.76 0.49
C THR A 9 -5.11 -15.61 0.61
N ALA A 10 -6.28 -15.02 0.36
CA ALA A 10 -7.56 -15.70 0.53
C ALA A 10 -7.95 -16.57 -0.67
N LEU A 11 -7.68 -16.10 -1.89
CA LEU A 11 -8.16 -16.75 -3.12
C LEU A 11 -7.04 -17.40 -3.94
N GLY A 12 -5.79 -17.17 -3.60
CA GLY A 12 -4.64 -17.64 -4.38
C GLY A 12 -4.45 -16.92 -5.72
N THR A 13 -5.33 -16.00 -6.07
CA THR A 13 -5.29 -15.20 -7.31
C THR A 13 -5.53 -13.74 -7.00
N THR A 14 -5.24 -12.87 -7.96
CA THR A 14 -5.47 -11.45 -7.85
C THR A 14 -6.55 -11.00 -8.82
N GLY A 15 -7.39 -10.08 -8.38
CA GLY A 15 -8.43 -9.49 -9.19
C GLY A 15 -7.93 -8.39 -10.12
N SER A 16 -8.77 -7.97 -11.06
CA SER A 16 -8.44 -6.98 -12.08
C SER A 16 -8.31 -5.53 -11.54
N GLY A 17 -8.78 -5.28 -10.32
CA GLY A 17 -8.70 -3.94 -9.71
C GLY A 17 -7.33 -3.55 -9.16
N VAL A 18 -6.37 -4.48 -9.16
CA VAL A 18 -5.04 -4.27 -8.56
C VAL A 18 -4.10 -3.52 -9.51
N GLY A 19 -4.15 -3.83 -10.77
CA GLY A 19 -3.31 -3.20 -11.79
C GLY A 19 -4.08 -2.85 -13.04
N GLY A 20 -3.40 -2.24 -13.98
CA GLY A 20 -3.95 -2.00 -15.31
C GLY A 20 -4.53 -0.62 -15.57
N GLY A 21 -4.21 0.39 -14.77
CA GLY A 21 -4.53 1.76 -15.13
C GLY A 21 -4.87 2.69 -13.97
N PRO A 22 -5.28 3.93 -14.30
CA PRO A 22 -5.66 4.91 -13.28
C PRO A 22 -6.81 4.39 -12.41
N GLY A 23 -6.68 4.55 -11.12
CA GLY A 23 -7.66 4.07 -10.15
C GLY A 23 -7.38 2.69 -9.58
N SER A 24 -6.38 1.97 -10.11
CA SER A 24 -5.95 0.69 -9.51
C SER A 24 -5.10 0.92 -8.26
N ASP A 25 -5.05 -0.09 -7.39
CA ASP A 25 -4.25 -0.02 -6.17
C ASP A 25 -2.77 0.23 -6.47
N PHE A 26 -2.23 -0.44 -7.46
CA PHE A 26 -0.82 -0.26 -7.87
C PHE A 26 -0.57 1.12 -8.44
N TYR A 27 -1.52 1.66 -9.20
CA TYR A 27 -1.39 3.02 -9.74
C TYR A 27 -1.27 4.04 -8.61
N HIS A 28 -2.15 3.96 -7.61
CA HIS A 28 -2.11 4.86 -6.46
C HIS A 28 -0.84 4.70 -5.64
N ALA A 29 -0.43 3.47 -5.38
CA ALA A 29 0.80 3.19 -4.63
C ALA A 29 2.04 3.71 -5.37
N MET A 30 2.13 3.48 -6.67
CA MET A 30 3.23 4.00 -7.51
C MET A 30 3.28 5.52 -7.51
N THR A 31 2.12 6.17 -7.63
CA THR A 31 2.03 7.63 -7.64
C THR A 31 2.53 8.22 -6.33
N ILE A 32 2.12 7.65 -5.20
CA ILE A 32 2.56 8.10 -3.88
C ILE A 32 4.06 7.86 -3.69
N ALA A 33 4.54 6.67 -3.99
CA ALA A 33 5.96 6.32 -3.83
C ALA A 33 6.84 7.19 -4.74
N SER A 34 6.43 7.43 -5.97
CA SER A 34 7.15 8.31 -6.89
C SER A 34 7.23 9.73 -6.37
N ARG A 35 6.16 10.26 -5.82
CA ARG A 35 6.15 11.59 -5.22
C ARG A 35 7.09 11.66 -4.01
N MET A 36 7.07 10.64 -3.15
CA MET A 36 7.96 10.59 -2.00
C MET A 36 9.43 10.65 -2.41
N VAL A 37 9.81 9.93 -3.44
CA VAL A 37 11.20 9.83 -3.90
C VAL A 37 11.60 11.04 -4.75
N TRP A 38 10.83 11.34 -5.78
CA TRP A 38 11.21 12.34 -6.79
C TRP A 38 11.01 13.77 -6.31
N SER A 39 9.93 14.04 -5.58
CA SER A 39 9.60 15.42 -5.15
C SER A 39 10.02 15.72 -3.72
N LEU A 40 9.95 14.75 -2.83
CA LEU A 40 10.15 14.98 -1.39
C LEU A 40 11.51 14.47 -0.88
N GLY A 41 12.30 13.80 -1.72
CA GLY A 41 13.63 13.32 -1.34
C GLY A 41 13.61 12.26 -0.24
N MET A 42 12.55 11.44 -0.16
CA MET A 42 12.36 10.45 0.91
C MET A 42 12.78 9.04 0.51
N GLY A 43 13.61 8.91 -0.50
CA GLY A 43 14.07 7.60 -0.98
C GLY A 43 15.13 6.97 -0.05
N PRO A 44 15.17 5.63 0.04
CA PRO A 44 16.12 4.93 0.90
C PRO A 44 17.59 5.11 0.50
N SER A 45 17.88 5.50 -0.74
CA SER A 45 19.26 5.80 -1.16
C SER A 45 19.85 7.07 -0.51
N GLY A 46 18.97 7.94 0.03
CA GLY A 46 19.38 9.18 0.65
C GLY A 46 19.63 10.34 -0.30
N LEU A 47 19.27 10.22 -1.58
CA LEU A 47 19.34 11.35 -2.50
C LEU A 47 18.41 12.48 -2.05
N VAL A 48 18.94 13.71 -2.07
CA VAL A 48 18.23 14.89 -1.60
C VAL A 48 17.91 15.80 -2.77
N GLY A 49 16.65 16.20 -2.89
CA GLY A 49 16.23 17.15 -3.89
C GLY A 49 14.79 16.97 -4.35
N ASP A 50 14.30 17.97 -5.05
CA ASP A 50 13.04 17.89 -5.80
C ASP A 50 13.39 17.64 -7.27
N PHE A 51 13.51 16.36 -7.60
CA PHE A 51 13.92 15.97 -8.97
C PHE A 51 12.80 16.15 -9.99
N ASP A 52 11.56 16.24 -9.54
CA ASP A 52 10.42 16.52 -10.41
C ASP A 52 10.39 17.97 -10.89
N ALA A 53 11.01 18.87 -10.14
CA ALA A 53 11.12 20.27 -10.54
C ALA A 53 12.10 20.47 -11.72
N LEU A 54 12.97 19.49 -12.00
CA LEU A 54 14.00 19.57 -13.03
C LEU A 54 13.51 19.03 -14.38
N LYS A 55 12.33 19.48 -14.82
CA LYS A 55 11.78 19.12 -16.13
C LYS A 55 12.13 20.15 -17.17
N ASP A 56 12.44 19.69 -18.39
CA ASP A 56 12.63 20.57 -19.54
C ASP A 56 11.27 21.04 -20.11
N ASN A 57 11.31 21.84 -21.17
CA ASN A 57 10.11 22.38 -21.81
C ASN A 57 9.20 21.30 -22.41
N ASN A 58 9.72 20.08 -22.62
CA ASN A 58 8.98 18.92 -23.13
C ASN A 58 8.47 17.99 -22.01
N GLY A 59 8.65 18.37 -20.75
CA GLY A 59 8.23 17.58 -19.60
C GLY A 59 9.19 16.43 -19.25
N ARG A 60 10.38 16.41 -19.85
CA ARG A 60 11.39 15.39 -19.53
C ARG A 60 12.23 15.83 -18.34
N HIS A 61 12.56 14.88 -17.49
CA HIS A 61 13.44 15.15 -16.35
C HIS A 61 14.88 15.41 -16.85
N ASN A 62 15.43 16.57 -16.49
CA ASN A 62 16.78 16.98 -16.84
C ASN A 62 17.78 16.53 -15.79
N ILE A 63 17.89 15.21 -15.61
CA ILE A 63 18.82 14.56 -14.69
C ILE A 63 19.51 13.40 -15.41
N SER A 64 20.65 12.96 -14.88
CA SER A 64 21.39 11.85 -15.48
C SER A 64 20.60 10.53 -15.45
N GLU A 65 20.87 9.65 -16.39
CA GLU A 65 20.27 8.31 -16.41
C GLU A 65 20.61 7.52 -15.14
N LYS A 66 21.81 7.68 -14.61
CA LYS A 66 22.22 7.06 -13.35
C LYS A 66 21.36 7.53 -12.19
N THR A 67 21.07 8.82 -12.09
CA THR A 67 20.20 9.38 -11.05
C THR A 67 18.78 8.86 -11.20
N LYS A 68 18.25 8.81 -12.43
CA LYS A 68 16.92 8.22 -12.70
C LYS A 68 16.85 6.77 -12.24
N GLU A 69 17.87 5.98 -12.52
CA GLU A 69 17.93 4.59 -12.11
C GLU A 69 17.89 4.45 -10.58
N ILE A 70 18.64 5.27 -9.85
CA ILE A 70 18.62 5.29 -8.40
C ILE A 70 17.24 5.67 -7.86
N LEU A 71 16.60 6.69 -8.44
CA LEU A 71 15.27 7.12 -8.04
C LEU A 71 14.22 6.04 -8.32
N ASP A 72 14.30 5.37 -9.47
CA ASP A 72 13.40 4.28 -9.81
C ASP A 72 13.57 3.09 -8.88
N ASN A 73 14.81 2.76 -8.52
CA ASN A 73 15.10 1.70 -7.55
C ASN A 73 14.56 2.06 -6.16
N ASP A 74 14.67 3.33 -5.75
CA ASP A 74 14.11 3.80 -4.49
C ASP A 74 12.58 3.64 -4.45
N VAL A 75 11.90 3.96 -5.54
CA VAL A 75 10.45 3.74 -5.66
C VAL A 75 10.12 2.27 -5.48
N GLN A 76 10.84 1.39 -6.17
CA GLN A 76 10.62 -0.06 -6.05
C GLN A 76 10.91 -0.57 -4.65
N ASN A 77 11.94 -0.08 -4.00
CA ASN A 77 12.28 -0.49 -2.63
C ASN A 77 11.17 -0.10 -1.65
N ILE A 78 10.59 1.07 -1.78
CA ILE A 78 9.46 1.50 -0.97
C ILE A 78 8.25 0.59 -1.20
N LEU A 79 7.90 0.34 -2.45
CA LEU A 79 6.76 -0.51 -2.80
C LEU A 79 6.93 -1.94 -2.29
N GLN A 80 8.12 -2.51 -2.47
CA GLN A 80 8.40 -3.87 -2.04
C GLN A 80 8.41 -4.01 -0.52
N SER A 81 8.94 -3.01 0.19
CA SER A 81 8.91 -2.97 1.64
C SER A 81 7.46 -2.91 2.17
N CYS A 82 6.63 -2.05 1.57
CA CYS A 82 5.22 -1.96 1.93
C CYS A 82 4.47 -3.27 1.64
N LEU A 83 4.75 -3.89 0.51
CA LEU A 83 4.14 -5.18 0.15
C LEU A 83 4.51 -6.27 1.15
N LYS A 84 5.76 -6.33 1.55
CA LYS A 84 6.25 -7.28 2.54
C LYS A 84 5.57 -7.07 3.89
N ASP A 85 5.54 -5.83 4.38
CA ASP A 85 4.92 -5.50 5.66
C ASP A 85 3.43 -5.81 5.65
N THR A 86 2.73 -5.48 4.57
CA THR A 86 1.30 -5.77 4.40
C THR A 86 1.05 -7.27 4.39
N THR A 87 1.90 -8.03 3.70
CA THR A 87 1.80 -9.50 3.64
C THR A 87 1.97 -10.10 5.03
N GLU A 88 2.94 -9.64 5.80
CA GLU A 88 3.17 -10.12 7.16
C GLU A 88 1.96 -9.83 8.07
N ILE A 89 1.43 -8.61 8.01
CA ILE A 89 0.28 -8.21 8.83
C ILE A 89 -0.95 -9.05 8.48
N LEU A 90 -1.27 -9.21 7.20
CA LEU A 90 -2.44 -9.97 6.77
C LEU A 90 -2.28 -11.47 7.03
N SER A 91 -1.07 -12.00 6.94
CA SER A 91 -0.80 -13.41 7.28
C SER A 91 -1.02 -13.68 8.77
N GLN A 92 -0.58 -12.76 9.63
CA GLN A 92 -0.81 -12.86 11.07
C GLN A 92 -2.28 -12.75 11.44
N GLN A 93 -3.05 -11.98 10.64
CA GLN A 93 -4.48 -11.71 10.89
C GLN A 93 -5.42 -12.53 9.99
N LYS A 94 -4.93 -13.61 9.41
CA LYS A 94 -5.70 -14.41 8.46
C LYS A 94 -7.04 -14.91 9.05
N LYS A 95 -7.04 -15.35 10.30
CA LYS A 95 -8.26 -15.84 10.97
C LYS A 95 -9.30 -14.72 11.10
N VAL A 96 -8.86 -13.52 11.45
CA VAL A 96 -9.74 -12.35 11.57
C VAL A 96 -10.33 -12.00 10.22
N LEU A 97 -9.50 -11.98 9.17
CA LEU A 97 -9.92 -11.69 7.81
C LEU A 97 -10.97 -12.69 7.32
N GLU A 98 -10.76 -13.97 7.55
CA GLU A 98 -11.71 -15.03 7.20
C GLU A 98 -13.03 -14.86 7.95
N TYR A 99 -12.97 -14.54 9.25
CA TYR A 99 -14.16 -14.30 10.05
C TYR A 99 -14.96 -13.10 9.54
N PHE A 100 -14.30 -11.99 9.23
CA PHE A 100 -14.95 -10.82 8.62
C PHE A 100 -15.63 -11.18 7.30
N ALA A 101 -14.95 -11.93 6.45
CA ALA A 101 -15.49 -12.35 5.15
C ALA A 101 -16.75 -13.21 5.34
N GLN A 102 -16.75 -14.15 6.26
CA GLN A 102 -17.91 -14.98 6.56
C GLN A 102 -19.08 -14.17 7.09
N GLU A 103 -18.84 -13.22 7.99
CA GLU A 103 -19.88 -12.36 8.54
C GLU A 103 -20.49 -11.46 7.47
N LEU A 104 -19.66 -10.89 6.58
CA LEU A 104 -20.14 -10.09 5.47
C LEU A 104 -21.00 -10.90 4.48
N LEU A 105 -20.60 -12.14 4.17
CA LEU A 105 -21.36 -13.01 3.30
C LEU A 105 -22.70 -13.41 3.93
N SER A 106 -22.72 -13.62 5.25
CA SER A 106 -23.93 -14.01 5.96
C SER A 106 -24.91 -12.86 6.14
N LYS A 107 -24.44 -11.66 6.44
CA LYS A 107 -25.27 -10.50 6.79
C LYS A 107 -25.38 -9.46 5.68
N GLY A 108 -24.50 -9.52 4.69
CA GLY A 108 -24.42 -8.56 3.60
C GLY A 108 -23.80 -7.21 3.99
N ASP A 109 -23.81 -6.88 5.27
CA ASP A 109 -23.29 -5.63 5.82
C ASP A 109 -22.89 -5.82 7.28
N LEU A 110 -21.95 -5.04 7.76
CA LEU A 110 -21.52 -5.04 9.16
C LEU A 110 -21.64 -3.63 9.75
N GLU A 111 -22.37 -3.51 10.84
CA GLU A 111 -22.47 -2.26 11.58
C GLU A 111 -21.28 -2.09 12.53
N TYR A 112 -21.09 -0.86 13.01
CA TYR A 112 -19.97 -0.50 13.87
C TYR A 112 -19.87 -1.41 15.11
N ASP A 113 -20.99 -1.68 15.78
CA ASP A 113 -21.00 -2.52 16.98
C ASP A 113 -20.56 -3.96 16.67
N GLU A 114 -20.93 -4.48 15.52
CA GLU A 114 -20.53 -5.81 15.06
C GLU A 114 -19.03 -5.88 14.79
N ILE A 115 -18.50 -4.84 14.12
CA ILE A 115 -17.05 -4.72 13.86
C ILE A 115 -16.28 -4.64 15.17
N LYS A 116 -16.76 -3.84 16.12
CA LYS A 116 -16.16 -3.69 17.44
C LYS A 116 -16.15 -5.03 18.20
N SER A 117 -17.24 -5.79 18.14
CA SER A 117 -17.33 -7.12 18.75
C SER A 117 -16.31 -8.10 18.17
N ILE A 118 -16.08 -8.04 16.85
CA ILE A 118 -15.07 -8.88 16.17
C ILE A 118 -13.68 -8.51 16.66
N PHE A 119 -13.35 -7.23 16.77
CA PHE A 119 -12.07 -6.79 17.28
C PHE A 119 -11.84 -7.27 18.74
N GLN A 120 -12.86 -7.19 19.57
CA GLN A 120 -12.78 -7.70 20.94
C GLN A 120 -12.56 -9.22 21.00
N LYS A 121 -13.25 -9.97 20.14
CA LYS A 121 -13.13 -11.43 20.07
C LYS A 121 -11.71 -11.87 19.73
N PHE A 122 -11.01 -11.16 18.88
CA PHE A 122 -9.64 -11.46 18.45
C PHE A 122 -8.58 -10.61 19.16
N ASP A 123 -8.99 -9.84 20.19
CA ASP A 123 -8.11 -8.98 21.00
C ASP A 123 -7.31 -7.98 20.15
N LEU A 124 -7.99 -7.37 19.19
CA LEU A 124 -7.40 -6.35 18.31
C LEU A 124 -7.75 -4.96 18.80
N LYS A 125 -6.81 -4.01 18.57
CA LYS A 125 -7.04 -2.59 18.87
C LYS A 125 -7.36 -1.83 17.57
N PRO A 126 -8.34 -0.91 17.59
CA PRO A 126 -8.55 0.00 16.47
C PRO A 126 -7.32 0.84 16.18
N ALA A 127 -7.10 1.19 14.90
CA ALA A 127 -5.94 1.97 14.47
C ALA A 127 -5.82 3.32 15.21
N ALA A 128 -6.94 3.98 15.52
CA ALA A 128 -6.95 5.24 16.26
C ALA A 128 -6.40 5.12 17.68
N GLN A 129 -6.51 3.95 18.30
CA GLN A 129 -5.94 3.71 19.65
C GLN A 129 -4.44 3.42 19.59
N ILE A 130 -3.96 2.90 18.48
CA ILE A 130 -2.53 2.65 18.28
C ILE A 130 -1.78 3.98 18.13
N GLU A 131 -2.37 4.96 17.44
CA GLU A 131 -1.77 6.28 17.22
C GLU A 131 -1.67 7.12 18.50
N THR A 132 -2.53 6.90 19.47
CA THR A 132 -2.57 7.64 20.74
C THR A 132 -1.71 7.03 21.84
N SER A 133 -1.20 5.87 21.62
CA SER A 133 -0.31 5.19 22.57
C SER A 133 1.15 5.43 22.24
#